data_66980e3fe8fcbff813fca0894e4853f9
#
_entry.id   66980e3fe8fcbff813fca0894e4853f9
#
_cell.length_a   1.000
_cell.length_b   1.000
_cell.length_c   1.000
_cell.angle_alpha   90.00
_cell.angle_beta   90.00
_cell.angle_gamma   90.00
#
_symmetry.space_group_name_H-M   'P 1'
#
loop_
_entity.id
_entity.type
_entity.pdbx_description
1 polymer ?
#
loop_
_entity_poly.entity_id
_entity_poly.type
_entity_poly.pdbx_seq_one_letter_code
_entity_poly.pdbx_strand_id
1 'polypeptide(L)'
;LCPFHDEKTPSFSVNEEKQFFYCFGCHRSGNVFQFLMELKHIDFVDAVKEIANDSNIKIPEQYFSVPAKPLNNENRQLFDLHDKAAKLYHHILVNTPAGQVALNYLKKRGMSEELIEQFGLGYAPDQRILKPFFQQQKVDYQLLRKSGLFSEDQQGELRDRFIERIMYPIKNGQGQVIAFSGRLIDTSKTNLPKYLNSPETPIFNKRRTLFNFDVARK
;
A
#
# COMPACT_ATOMS: atom_id res chain seq x y z
N LEU A 1 -5.91 -12.21 -30.08
CA LEU A 1 -6.53 -12.35 -28.76
C LEU A 1 -5.58 -11.85 -27.67
N CYS A 2 -6.09 -11.37 -26.57
CA CYS A 2 -5.31 -10.89 -25.43
C CYS A 2 -4.65 -12.06 -24.70
N PRO A 3 -3.34 -11.98 -24.36
CA PRO A 3 -2.67 -13.02 -23.61
C PRO A 3 -2.96 -12.96 -22.09
N PHE A 4 -3.67 -11.93 -21.60
CA PHE A 4 -3.86 -11.66 -20.19
C PHE A 4 -5.27 -12.00 -19.68
N HIS A 5 -6.22 -12.32 -20.56
CA HIS A 5 -7.57 -12.77 -20.21
C HIS A 5 -8.18 -13.60 -21.34
N ASP A 6 -9.13 -14.45 -20.99
CA ASP A 6 -9.85 -15.26 -21.96
C ASP A 6 -10.88 -14.42 -22.72
N GLU A 7 -10.79 -14.43 -24.07
CA GLU A 7 -11.73 -13.71 -24.93
C GLU A 7 -12.00 -14.48 -26.22
N LYS A 8 -13.21 -14.32 -26.74
CA LYS A 8 -13.62 -14.91 -28.04
C LYS A 8 -13.48 -13.94 -29.20
N THR A 9 -13.53 -12.64 -28.91
CA THR A 9 -13.44 -11.55 -29.88
C THR A 9 -12.14 -10.78 -29.64
N PRO A 10 -11.32 -10.53 -30.67
CA PRO A 10 -10.05 -9.82 -30.50
C PRO A 10 -10.26 -8.40 -29.93
N SER A 11 -9.66 -8.12 -28.79
CA SER A 11 -9.68 -6.80 -28.16
C SER A 11 -8.28 -6.25 -27.82
N PHE A 12 -7.23 -7.00 -28.17
CA PHE A 12 -5.85 -6.61 -27.93
C PHE A 12 -5.27 -5.86 -29.11
N SER A 13 -4.75 -4.65 -28.88
CA SER A 13 -4.15 -3.80 -29.88
C SER A 13 -2.71 -3.44 -29.51
N VAL A 14 -1.84 -3.42 -30.50
CA VAL A 14 -0.44 -2.95 -30.36
C VAL A 14 -0.27 -1.75 -31.29
N ASN A 15 0.30 -0.68 -30.76
CA ASN A 15 0.68 0.49 -31.52
C ASN A 15 2.21 0.53 -31.63
N GLU A 16 2.72 0.24 -32.83
CA GLU A 16 4.16 0.18 -33.09
C GLU A 16 4.83 1.55 -33.03
N GLU A 17 4.18 2.61 -33.51
CA GLU A 17 4.75 3.96 -33.47
C GLU A 17 4.91 4.47 -32.04
N LYS A 18 3.91 4.22 -31.20
CA LYS A 18 3.90 4.66 -29.79
C LYS A 18 4.52 3.63 -28.84
N GLN A 19 4.93 2.46 -29.36
CA GLN A 19 5.57 1.39 -28.58
C GLN A 19 4.77 0.97 -27.34
N PHE A 20 3.43 0.84 -27.48
CA PHE A 20 2.58 0.40 -26.39
C PHE A 20 1.47 -0.54 -26.87
N PHE A 21 0.97 -1.35 -25.93
CA PHE A 21 -0.24 -2.17 -26.13
C PHE A 21 -1.40 -1.68 -25.28
N TYR A 22 -2.60 -1.97 -25.75
CA TYR A 22 -3.85 -1.75 -25.00
C TYR A 22 -4.85 -2.86 -25.31
N CYS A 23 -5.48 -3.40 -24.27
CA CYS A 23 -6.58 -4.35 -24.41
C CYS A 23 -7.92 -3.68 -24.08
N PHE A 24 -8.83 -3.62 -25.02
CA PHE A 24 -10.17 -3.06 -24.83
C PHE A 24 -11.09 -3.97 -24.00
N GLY A 25 -10.73 -5.25 -23.81
CA GLY A 25 -11.48 -6.20 -22.99
C GLY A 25 -11.14 -6.09 -21.51
N CYS A 26 -9.86 -6.23 -21.14
CA CYS A 26 -9.42 -6.20 -19.74
C CYS A 26 -8.75 -4.89 -19.31
N HIS A 27 -8.66 -3.91 -20.21
CA HIS A 27 -8.06 -2.58 -20.00
C HIS A 27 -6.58 -2.59 -19.61
N ARG A 28 -5.88 -3.71 -19.73
CA ARG A 28 -4.44 -3.76 -19.54
C ARG A 28 -3.73 -3.01 -20.63
N SER A 29 -2.70 -2.27 -20.24
CA SER A 29 -1.92 -1.44 -21.17
C SER A 29 -0.50 -1.29 -20.66
N GLY A 30 0.43 -1.04 -21.54
CA GLY A 30 1.82 -0.80 -21.16
C GLY A 30 2.77 -0.85 -22.35
N ASN A 31 4.05 -0.64 -22.06
CA ASN A 31 5.13 -0.81 -23.03
C ASN A 31 5.60 -2.27 -23.09
N VAL A 32 6.60 -2.54 -23.93
CA VAL A 32 7.15 -3.90 -24.11
C VAL A 32 7.67 -4.52 -22.81
N PHE A 33 8.24 -3.72 -21.90
CA PHE A 33 8.72 -4.22 -20.61
C PHE A 33 7.55 -4.67 -19.72
N GLN A 34 6.51 -3.86 -19.63
CA GLN A 34 5.30 -4.22 -18.87
C GLN A 34 4.61 -5.44 -19.46
N PHE A 35 4.60 -5.56 -20.80
CA PHE A 35 4.06 -6.74 -21.48
C PHE A 35 4.78 -8.02 -21.04
N LEU A 36 6.11 -8.02 -21.07
CA LEU A 36 6.90 -9.19 -20.65
C LEU A 36 6.78 -9.49 -19.16
N MET A 37 6.81 -8.45 -18.32
CA MET A 37 6.67 -8.61 -16.87
C MET A 37 5.34 -9.29 -16.52
N GLU A 38 4.24 -8.90 -17.17
CA GLU A 38 2.92 -9.49 -16.94
C GLU A 38 2.77 -10.88 -17.58
N LEU A 39 3.31 -11.06 -18.80
CA LEU A 39 3.20 -12.31 -19.52
C LEU A 39 3.99 -13.45 -18.87
N LYS A 40 5.21 -13.15 -18.42
CA LYS A 40 6.14 -14.14 -17.87
C LYS A 40 6.25 -14.11 -16.34
N HIS A 41 5.56 -13.20 -15.68
CA HIS A 41 5.63 -12.98 -14.22
C HIS A 41 7.05 -12.73 -13.72
N ILE A 42 7.84 -11.98 -14.50
CA ILE A 42 9.24 -11.62 -14.21
C ILE A 42 9.33 -10.16 -13.75
N ASP A 43 10.43 -9.79 -13.10
CA ASP A 43 10.65 -8.39 -12.71
C ASP A 43 11.18 -7.53 -13.88
N PHE A 44 11.29 -6.21 -13.64
CA PHE A 44 11.72 -5.26 -14.67
C PHE A 44 13.15 -5.53 -15.16
N VAL A 45 14.06 -5.93 -14.27
CA VAL A 45 15.46 -6.19 -14.61
C VAL A 45 15.56 -7.42 -15.53
N ASP A 46 14.80 -8.45 -15.23
CA ASP A 46 14.75 -9.66 -16.04
C ASP A 46 14.07 -9.41 -17.38
N ALA A 47 13.02 -8.61 -17.41
CA ALA A 47 12.40 -8.17 -18.67
C ALA A 47 13.38 -7.38 -19.56
N VAL A 48 14.17 -6.47 -18.96
CA VAL A 48 15.20 -5.71 -19.69
C VAL A 48 16.28 -6.64 -20.24
N LYS A 49 16.76 -7.62 -19.47
CA LYS A 49 17.75 -8.62 -19.92
C LYS A 49 17.22 -9.43 -21.09
N GLU A 50 15.97 -9.88 -21.00
CA GLU A 50 15.35 -10.68 -22.05
C GLU A 50 15.21 -9.91 -23.36
N ILE A 51 14.67 -8.68 -23.31
CA ILE A 51 14.56 -7.81 -24.50
C ILE A 51 15.94 -7.52 -25.09
N ALA A 52 16.93 -7.25 -24.25
CA ALA A 52 18.29 -7.01 -24.71
C ALA A 52 18.90 -8.23 -25.42
N ASN A 53 18.67 -9.43 -24.88
CA ASN A 53 19.12 -10.67 -25.51
C ASN A 53 18.41 -10.91 -26.85
N ASP A 54 17.10 -10.73 -26.92
CA ASP A 54 16.31 -10.90 -28.15
C ASP A 54 16.70 -9.88 -29.23
N SER A 55 17.09 -8.68 -28.80
CA SER A 55 17.54 -7.60 -29.70
C SER A 55 19.05 -7.64 -30.00
N ASN A 56 19.79 -8.63 -29.49
CA ASN A 56 21.26 -8.70 -29.56
C ASN A 56 21.97 -7.45 -29.01
N ILE A 57 21.37 -6.76 -28.06
CA ILE A 57 21.95 -5.60 -27.38
C ILE A 57 22.74 -6.08 -26.16
N LYS A 58 24.05 -5.89 -26.19
CA LYS A 58 24.91 -6.19 -25.03
C LYS A 58 24.78 -5.07 -24.01
N ILE A 59 24.05 -5.31 -22.93
CA ILE A 59 24.02 -4.39 -21.79
C ILE A 59 25.21 -4.74 -20.87
N PRO A 60 26.13 -3.80 -20.59
CA PRO A 60 27.24 -4.06 -19.69
C PRO A 60 26.75 -4.52 -18.32
N GLU A 61 27.33 -5.57 -17.76
CA GLU A 61 26.95 -6.16 -16.47
C GLU A 61 26.95 -5.15 -15.31
N GLN A 62 27.76 -4.08 -15.42
CA GLN A 62 27.76 -3.00 -14.43
C GLN A 62 26.40 -2.32 -14.23
N TYR A 63 25.49 -2.35 -15.21
CA TYR A 63 24.13 -1.82 -15.08
C TYR A 63 23.18 -2.80 -14.39
N PHE A 64 23.53 -4.08 -14.38
CA PHE A 64 22.80 -5.11 -13.63
C PHE A 64 23.45 -5.40 -12.27
N SER A 65 24.75 -5.10 -12.15
CA SER A 65 25.50 -5.14 -10.91
C SER A 65 25.36 -3.89 -10.05
N VAL A 66 24.60 -2.88 -10.50
CA VAL A 66 24.00 -2.01 -9.51
C VAL A 66 23.09 -2.94 -8.71
N PRO A 67 23.44 -3.30 -7.47
CA PRO A 67 22.52 -4.04 -6.63
C PRO A 67 21.28 -3.19 -6.70
N ALA A 68 20.16 -3.73 -7.14
CA ALA A 68 18.84 -3.14 -6.94
C ALA A 68 18.95 -2.66 -5.51
N LYS A 69 19.09 -1.29 -5.29
CA LYS A 69 19.44 -0.74 -3.98
C LYS A 69 18.73 -1.62 -3.02
N PRO A 70 19.41 -2.49 -2.25
CA PRO A 70 18.72 -3.57 -1.57
C PRO A 70 17.64 -2.83 -0.84
N LEU A 71 16.38 -3.09 -1.16
CA LEU A 71 15.24 -2.37 -0.60
C LEU A 71 15.64 -2.27 0.84
N ASN A 72 16.10 -1.09 1.26
CA ASN A 72 16.90 -0.91 2.44
C ASN A 72 16.24 -1.81 3.44
N ASN A 73 16.91 -2.78 4.01
CA ASN A 73 16.27 -3.85 4.81
C ASN A 73 15.26 -3.22 5.77
N GLU A 74 15.51 -1.98 6.15
CA GLU A 74 14.66 -1.07 6.90
C GLU A 74 13.35 -0.74 6.15
N ASN A 75 13.37 -0.41 4.86
CA ASN A 75 12.15 -0.12 4.11
C ASN A 75 11.27 -1.36 3.97
N ARG A 76 11.87 -2.53 3.73
CA ARG A 76 11.14 -3.80 3.70
C ARG A 76 10.48 -4.09 5.04
N GLN A 77 11.19 -3.88 6.14
CA GLN A 77 10.67 -4.03 7.49
C GLN A 77 9.54 -3.00 7.77
N LEU A 78 9.67 -1.76 7.29
CA LEU A 78 8.62 -0.75 7.41
C LEU A 78 7.36 -1.13 6.63
N PHE A 79 7.47 -1.68 5.41
CA PHE A 79 6.31 -2.21 4.68
C PHE A 79 5.62 -3.35 5.44
N ASP A 80 6.38 -4.31 5.98
CA ASP A 80 5.84 -5.40 6.80
C ASP A 80 5.11 -4.88 8.05
N LEU A 81 5.69 -3.88 8.72
CA LEU A 81 5.07 -3.20 9.86
C LEU A 81 3.71 -2.57 9.50
N HIS A 82 3.65 -1.85 8.38
CA HIS A 82 2.41 -1.20 7.95
C HIS A 82 1.35 -2.20 7.52
N ASP A 83 1.74 -3.28 6.85
CA ASP A 83 0.83 -4.36 6.48
C ASP A 83 0.24 -5.04 7.72
N LYS A 84 1.08 -5.36 8.71
CA LYS A 84 0.63 -5.93 9.99
C LYS A 84 -0.31 -4.97 10.75
N ALA A 85 0.03 -3.68 10.78
CA ALA A 85 -0.83 -2.67 11.41
C ALA A 85 -2.18 -2.56 10.69
N ALA A 86 -2.20 -2.58 9.35
CA ALA A 86 -3.42 -2.54 8.56
C ALA A 86 -4.31 -3.75 8.85
N LYS A 87 -3.74 -4.96 8.85
CA LYS A 87 -4.44 -6.20 9.19
C LYS A 87 -5.01 -6.18 10.60
N LEU A 88 -4.25 -5.68 11.57
CA LEU A 88 -4.73 -5.56 12.95
C LEU A 88 -5.89 -4.58 13.06
N TYR A 89 -5.77 -3.38 12.48
CA TYR A 89 -6.86 -2.40 12.49
C TYR A 89 -8.11 -2.90 11.77
N HIS A 90 -7.94 -3.59 10.64
CA HIS A 90 -9.06 -4.21 9.92
C HIS A 90 -9.74 -5.30 10.74
N HIS A 91 -8.96 -6.20 11.34
CA HIS A 91 -9.48 -7.23 12.24
C HIS A 91 -10.29 -6.63 13.39
N ILE A 92 -9.80 -5.55 14.00
CA ILE A 92 -10.52 -4.87 15.08
C ILE A 92 -11.84 -4.30 14.58
N LEU A 93 -11.85 -3.65 13.41
CA LEU A 93 -13.07 -3.08 12.84
C LEU A 93 -14.16 -4.13 12.63
N VAL A 94 -13.81 -5.26 12.00
CA VAL A 94 -14.82 -6.23 11.52
C VAL A 94 -15.11 -7.36 12.50
N ASN A 95 -14.14 -7.74 13.35
CA ASN A 95 -14.21 -8.97 14.14
C ASN A 95 -14.26 -8.75 15.66
N THR A 96 -14.29 -7.50 16.14
CA THR A 96 -14.28 -7.25 17.60
C THR A 96 -15.42 -6.34 18.05
N PRO A 97 -15.88 -6.48 19.31
CA PRO A 97 -16.86 -5.56 19.90
C PRO A 97 -16.38 -4.10 19.89
N ALA A 98 -15.07 -3.87 20.06
CA ALA A 98 -14.49 -2.52 20.04
C ALA A 98 -14.67 -1.82 18.68
N GLY A 99 -14.66 -2.58 17.59
CA GLY A 99 -14.88 -2.07 16.24
C GLY A 99 -16.31 -1.74 15.89
N GLN A 100 -17.29 -2.23 16.67
CA GLN A 100 -18.73 -2.15 16.31
C GLN A 100 -19.21 -0.71 16.14
N VAL A 101 -18.73 0.23 16.96
CA VAL A 101 -19.10 1.66 16.87
C VAL A 101 -18.63 2.23 15.51
N ALA A 102 -17.40 1.90 15.12
CA ALA A 102 -16.81 2.34 13.84
C ALA A 102 -17.50 1.68 12.65
N LEU A 103 -17.79 0.40 12.73
CA LEU A 103 -18.49 -0.35 11.69
C LEU A 103 -19.90 0.22 11.46
N ASN A 104 -20.66 0.47 12.53
CA ASN A 104 -21.98 1.08 12.47
C ASN A 104 -21.92 2.49 11.87
N TYR A 105 -20.90 3.26 12.22
CA TYR A 105 -20.68 4.59 11.65
C TYR A 105 -20.43 4.50 10.13
N LEU A 106 -19.62 3.58 9.66
CA LEU A 106 -19.35 3.36 8.23
C LEU A 106 -20.61 2.93 7.48
N LYS A 107 -21.37 1.98 8.03
CA LYS A 107 -22.64 1.52 7.45
C LYS A 107 -23.66 2.65 7.33
N LYS A 108 -23.80 3.50 8.35
CA LYS A 108 -24.66 4.72 8.31
C LYS A 108 -24.21 5.72 7.23
N ARG A 109 -22.95 5.70 6.83
CA ARG A 109 -22.39 6.53 5.76
C ARG A 109 -22.49 5.89 4.37
N GLY A 110 -23.18 4.74 4.25
CA GLY A 110 -23.39 4.06 2.98
C GLY A 110 -22.21 3.17 2.53
N MET A 111 -21.24 2.90 3.42
CA MET A 111 -20.15 1.96 3.12
C MET A 111 -20.66 0.53 3.24
N SER A 112 -20.60 -0.24 2.15
CA SER A 112 -20.89 -1.66 2.16
C SER A 112 -19.73 -2.48 2.75
N GLU A 113 -19.99 -3.74 3.10
CA GLU A 113 -18.95 -4.64 3.61
C GLU A 113 -17.87 -4.90 2.56
N GLU A 114 -18.27 -5.01 1.29
CA GLU A 114 -17.36 -5.18 0.16
C GLU A 114 -16.41 -3.99 0.02
N LEU A 115 -16.91 -2.76 0.19
CA LEU A 115 -16.08 -1.55 0.15
C LEU A 115 -15.12 -1.49 1.35
N ILE A 116 -15.59 -1.87 2.55
CA ILE A 116 -14.77 -1.93 3.76
C ILE A 116 -13.59 -2.89 3.54
N GLU A 117 -13.87 -4.07 2.98
CA GLU A 117 -12.86 -5.08 2.65
C GLU A 117 -11.93 -4.61 1.52
N GLN A 118 -12.49 -4.14 0.41
CA GLN A 118 -11.73 -3.69 -0.76
C GLN A 118 -10.71 -2.60 -0.42
N PHE A 119 -11.11 -1.62 0.39
CA PHE A 119 -10.23 -0.54 0.83
C PHE A 119 -9.40 -0.91 2.06
N GLY A 120 -9.63 -2.07 2.68
CA GLY A 120 -8.94 -2.51 3.89
C GLY A 120 -9.13 -1.54 5.05
N LEU A 121 -10.35 -0.98 5.18
CA LEU A 121 -10.63 -0.04 6.26
C LEU A 121 -10.45 -0.73 7.61
N GLY A 122 -10.00 0.03 8.61
CA GLY A 122 -9.74 -0.48 9.94
C GLY A 122 -10.24 0.46 11.04
N TYR A 123 -10.02 0.06 12.27
CA TYR A 123 -10.31 0.88 13.44
C TYR A 123 -9.18 0.84 14.45
N ALA A 124 -8.73 2.01 14.87
CA ALA A 124 -7.84 2.19 16.00
C ALA A 124 -8.71 2.54 17.23
N PRO A 125 -8.85 1.64 18.21
CA PRO A 125 -9.67 1.88 19.40
C PRO A 125 -9.03 2.92 20.34
N ASP A 126 -9.73 3.26 21.42
CA ASP A 126 -9.21 4.10 22.51
C ASP A 126 -8.03 3.47 23.24
N GLN A 127 -8.02 2.14 23.33
CA GLN A 127 -6.91 1.38 23.90
C GLN A 127 -5.72 1.38 22.93
N ARG A 128 -4.54 1.56 23.49
CA ARG A 128 -3.29 1.52 22.73
C ARG A 128 -2.90 0.08 22.43
N ILE A 129 -2.98 -0.33 21.19
CA ILE A 129 -2.89 -1.73 20.77
C ILE A 129 -1.63 -2.04 19.97
N LEU A 130 -1.10 -1.05 19.21
CA LEU A 130 0.05 -1.32 18.35
C LEU A 130 1.35 -1.53 19.13
N LYS A 131 1.60 -0.71 20.17
CA LYS A 131 2.83 -0.84 20.97
C LYS A 131 2.95 -2.24 21.57
N PRO A 132 1.97 -2.77 22.34
CA PRO A 132 2.05 -4.13 22.87
C PRO A 132 2.10 -5.20 21.78
N PHE A 133 1.35 -5.02 20.68
CA PHE A 133 1.35 -5.98 19.57
C PHE A 133 2.76 -6.14 18.96
N PHE A 134 3.46 -5.05 18.67
CA PHE A 134 4.80 -5.12 18.12
C PHE A 134 5.88 -5.48 19.13
N GLN A 135 5.71 -5.12 20.41
CA GLN A 135 6.60 -5.57 21.48
C GLN A 135 6.57 -7.09 21.63
N GLN A 136 5.40 -7.71 21.54
CA GLN A 136 5.27 -9.17 21.56
C GLN A 136 6.01 -9.83 20.40
N GLN A 137 6.08 -9.17 19.24
CA GLN A 137 6.82 -9.64 18.06
C GLN A 137 8.32 -9.28 18.11
N LYS A 138 8.79 -8.66 19.19
CA LYS A 138 10.19 -8.23 19.37
C LYS A 138 10.71 -7.32 18.26
N VAL A 139 9.82 -6.45 17.74
CA VAL A 139 10.21 -5.49 16.71
C VAL A 139 11.14 -4.44 17.31
N ASP A 140 12.17 -4.08 16.53
CA ASP A 140 13.16 -3.09 16.95
C ASP A 140 12.54 -1.72 17.23
N TYR A 141 12.95 -1.09 18.34
CA TYR A 141 12.42 0.19 18.80
C TYR A 141 12.68 1.32 17.82
N GLN A 142 13.84 1.36 17.18
CA GLN A 142 14.20 2.40 16.20
C GLN A 142 13.36 2.27 14.93
N LEU A 143 13.00 1.05 14.55
CA LEU A 143 12.11 0.80 13.44
C LEU A 143 10.69 1.30 13.74
N LEU A 144 10.18 1.04 14.94
CA LEU A 144 8.87 1.56 15.38
C LEU A 144 8.87 3.10 15.37
N ARG A 145 9.93 3.72 15.87
CA ARG A 145 10.10 5.18 15.88
C ARG A 145 10.02 5.80 14.49
N LYS A 146 10.64 5.17 13.49
CA LYS A 146 10.65 5.63 12.09
C LYS A 146 9.38 5.32 11.32
N SER A 147 8.52 4.45 11.83
CA SER A 147 7.35 3.94 11.08
C SER A 147 6.25 5.00 10.86
N GLY A 148 6.20 6.06 11.69
CA GLY A 148 5.09 7.03 11.68
C GLY A 148 3.77 6.48 12.25
N LEU A 149 3.76 5.24 12.77
CA LEU A 149 2.63 4.64 13.49
C LEU A 149 2.56 5.12 14.95
N PHE A 150 3.64 5.67 15.46
CA PHE A 150 3.80 6.13 16.84
C PHE A 150 4.14 7.61 16.87
N SER A 151 3.89 8.22 18.00
CA SER A 151 4.39 9.54 18.42
C SER A 151 5.20 9.38 19.69
N GLU A 152 6.19 10.24 19.89
CA GLU A 152 6.97 10.28 21.14
C GLU A 152 6.33 11.27 22.10
N ASP A 153 6.27 10.89 23.37
CA ASP A 153 5.91 11.80 24.45
C ASP A 153 7.15 12.58 24.94
N GLN A 154 6.95 13.43 25.94
CA GLN A 154 8.03 14.27 26.52
C GLN A 154 9.17 13.45 27.14
N GLN A 155 8.92 12.20 27.50
CA GLN A 155 9.92 11.27 28.05
C GLN A 155 10.59 10.43 26.95
N GLY A 156 10.24 10.62 25.69
CA GLY A 156 10.75 9.84 24.56
C GLY A 156 10.07 8.48 24.38
N GLU A 157 9.01 8.20 25.14
CA GLU A 157 8.28 6.94 25.04
C GLU A 157 7.34 6.93 23.84
N LEU A 158 7.35 5.83 23.09
CA LEU A 158 6.45 5.63 21.96
C LEU A 158 5.02 5.37 22.43
N ARG A 159 4.09 6.11 21.82
CA ARG A 159 2.64 5.97 22.00
C ARG A 159 1.97 5.81 20.66
N ASP A 160 0.96 4.94 20.58
CA ASP A 160 0.15 4.78 19.38
C ASP A 160 -0.35 6.15 18.91
N ARG A 161 -0.08 6.48 17.65
CA ARG A 161 -0.43 7.79 17.07
C ARG A 161 -1.93 7.91 16.80
N PHE A 162 -2.57 6.80 16.44
CA PHE A 162 -3.97 6.75 16.07
C PHE A 162 -4.77 6.10 17.20
N ILE A 163 -5.76 6.80 17.71
CA ILE A 163 -6.72 6.34 18.73
C ILE A 163 -8.11 6.87 18.39
N GLU A 164 -9.15 6.05 18.61
CA GLU A 164 -10.57 6.34 18.34
C GLU A 164 -10.82 6.79 16.88
N ARG A 165 -10.11 6.18 15.92
CA ARG A 165 -10.16 6.60 14.52
C ARG A 165 -10.47 5.45 13.58
N ILE A 166 -11.31 5.74 12.59
CA ILE A 166 -11.40 4.89 11.39
C ILE A 166 -10.10 5.07 10.62
N MET A 167 -9.49 3.95 10.25
CA MET A 167 -8.19 3.91 9.59
C MET A 167 -8.36 3.64 8.10
N TYR A 168 -7.80 4.52 7.31
CA TYR A 168 -7.74 4.42 5.84
C TYR A 168 -6.28 4.13 5.48
N PRO A 169 -5.93 2.92 5.04
CA PRO A 169 -4.58 2.63 4.59
C PRO A 169 -4.27 3.39 3.30
N ILE A 170 -3.09 3.99 3.25
CA ILE A 170 -2.55 4.66 2.06
C ILE A 170 -1.57 3.70 1.42
N LYS A 171 -1.79 3.35 0.15
CA LYS A 171 -0.99 2.38 -0.58
C LYS A 171 -0.13 3.07 -1.66
N ASN A 172 1.03 2.49 -1.94
CA ASN A 172 1.85 2.88 -3.10
C ASN A 172 1.32 2.26 -4.40
N GLY A 173 1.96 2.55 -5.54
CA GLY A 173 1.56 2.01 -6.84
C GLY A 173 1.65 0.47 -6.96
N GLN A 174 2.32 -0.21 -6.03
CA GLN A 174 2.42 -1.67 -5.93
C GLN A 174 1.37 -2.27 -4.97
N GLY A 175 0.48 -1.46 -4.39
CA GLY A 175 -0.54 -1.90 -3.44
C GLY A 175 -0.04 -2.13 -2.01
N GLN A 176 1.23 -1.80 -1.71
CA GLN A 176 1.79 -1.94 -0.37
C GLN A 176 1.33 -0.77 0.52
N VAL A 177 0.94 -1.05 1.76
CA VAL A 177 0.56 -0.02 2.73
C VAL A 177 1.82 0.75 3.18
N ILE A 178 1.79 2.07 3.01
CA ILE A 178 2.93 2.96 3.31
C ILE A 178 2.62 4.00 4.37
N ALA A 179 1.34 4.23 4.65
CA ALA A 179 0.88 5.22 5.62
C ALA A 179 -0.60 4.99 5.96
N PHE A 180 -1.14 5.83 6.84
CA PHE A 180 -2.55 5.85 7.20
C PHE A 180 -3.09 7.26 7.28
N SER A 181 -4.39 7.39 6.99
CA SER A 181 -5.22 8.53 7.38
C SER A 181 -6.24 8.05 8.40
N GLY A 182 -6.28 8.68 9.57
CA GLY A 182 -7.20 8.33 10.65
C GLY A 182 -8.31 9.39 10.81
N ARG A 183 -9.57 9.00 10.66
CA ARG A 183 -10.74 9.88 10.87
C ARG A 183 -11.31 9.67 12.26
N LEU A 184 -11.40 10.74 13.05
CA LEU A 184 -12.07 10.73 14.35
C LEU A 184 -13.58 10.49 14.16
N ILE A 185 -14.14 9.56 14.95
CA ILE A 185 -15.58 9.23 14.90
C ILE A 185 -16.36 10.25 15.72
N ASP A 186 -15.91 10.50 16.93
CA ASP A 186 -16.55 11.44 17.85
C ASP A 186 -16.13 12.88 17.53
N THR A 187 -17.01 13.62 16.89
CA THR A 187 -16.78 15.03 16.53
C THR A 187 -17.04 16.01 17.69
N SER A 188 -17.49 15.54 18.85
CA SER A 188 -17.64 16.39 20.05
C SER A 188 -16.27 16.73 20.68
N LYS A 189 -15.24 15.94 20.37
CA LYS A 189 -13.84 16.18 20.80
C LYS A 189 -13.18 17.27 19.95
N THR A 190 -13.58 18.52 20.17
CA THR A 190 -13.15 19.68 19.36
C THR A 190 -11.65 20.01 19.45
N ASN A 191 -10.98 19.51 20.47
CA ASN A 191 -9.54 19.67 20.67
C ASN A 191 -8.68 18.70 19.83
N LEU A 192 -9.29 17.75 19.13
CA LEU A 192 -8.58 16.79 18.27
C LEU A 192 -8.91 17.05 16.79
N PRO A 193 -7.92 16.91 15.90
CA PRO A 193 -8.17 17.09 14.47
C PRO A 193 -9.09 15.98 13.95
N LYS A 194 -10.08 16.37 13.13
CA LYS A 194 -11.02 15.44 12.50
C LYS A 194 -10.30 14.38 11.66
N TYR A 195 -9.25 14.76 10.95
CA TYR A 195 -8.37 13.86 10.21
C TYR A 195 -6.94 13.99 10.73
N LEU A 196 -6.29 12.87 10.92
CA LEU A 196 -4.89 12.76 11.28
C LEU A 196 -4.19 11.85 10.28
N ASN A 197 -3.14 12.35 9.62
CA ASN A 197 -2.35 11.57 8.69
C ASN A 197 -1.02 11.12 9.31
N SER A 198 -0.45 10.03 8.77
CA SER A 198 0.93 9.67 9.06
C SER A 198 1.88 10.83 8.75
N PRO A 199 2.98 11.00 9.48
CA PRO A 199 4.05 11.92 9.13
C PRO A 199 4.81 11.42 7.88
N GLU A 200 5.74 12.22 7.36
CA GLU A 200 6.72 11.75 6.39
C GLU A 200 7.57 10.62 7.01
N THR A 201 7.83 9.58 6.21
CA THR A 201 8.64 8.43 6.63
C THR A 201 9.57 8.00 5.49
N PRO A 202 10.54 7.10 5.70
CA PRO A 202 11.37 6.58 4.61
C PRO A 202 10.58 5.93 3.46
N ILE A 203 9.36 5.46 3.73
CA ILE A 203 8.49 4.82 2.72
C ILE A 203 7.28 5.67 2.31
N PHE A 204 7.05 6.83 2.93
CA PHE A 204 5.89 7.68 2.65
C PHE A 204 6.28 9.15 2.46
N ASN A 205 5.95 9.70 1.30
CA ASN A 205 6.11 11.11 0.98
C ASN A 205 4.75 11.68 0.54
N LYS A 206 4.18 12.59 1.33
CA LYS A 206 2.85 13.18 1.09
C LYS A 206 2.73 13.88 -0.26
N ARG A 207 3.81 14.54 -0.70
CA ARG A 207 3.82 15.32 -1.95
C ARG A 207 3.85 14.44 -3.20
N ARG A 208 4.26 13.17 -3.05
CA ARG A 208 4.42 12.19 -4.14
C ARG A 208 3.43 11.06 -4.10
N THR A 209 2.52 11.06 -3.12
CA THR A 209 1.55 9.98 -2.91
C THR A 209 0.15 10.48 -3.17
N LEU A 210 -0.53 9.86 -4.14
CA LEU A 210 -1.96 10.02 -4.37
C LEU A 210 -2.72 8.90 -3.65
N PHE A 211 -3.73 9.27 -2.89
CA PHE A 211 -4.61 8.31 -2.23
C PHE A 211 -5.36 7.46 -3.26
N ASN A 212 -5.43 6.14 -3.05
CA ASN A 212 -6.07 5.17 -3.96
C ASN A 212 -5.51 5.12 -5.39
N PHE A 213 -4.29 5.56 -5.60
CA PHE A 213 -3.67 5.51 -6.93
C PHE A 213 -3.53 4.08 -7.47
N ASP A 214 -3.32 3.09 -6.59
CA ASP A 214 -3.28 1.66 -6.90
C ASP A 214 -4.60 1.13 -7.47
N VAL A 215 -5.72 1.70 -7.05
CA VAL A 215 -7.08 1.36 -7.55
C VAL A 215 -7.45 2.20 -8.77
N ALA A 216 -7.18 3.50 -8.72
CA ALA A 216 -7.55 4.44 -9.80
C ALA A 216 -6.75 4.23 -11.12
N ARG A 217 -5.62 3.52 -11.03
CA ARG A 217 -4.76 3.19 -12.18
C ARG A 217 -5.25 1.97 -12.97
N LYS A 218 -6.14 1.17 -12.39
CA LYS A 218 -6.75 0.00 -13.03
C LYS A 218 -7.94 0.41 -13.86
#